data_48f3c97d1f646fedea16c23ad27fec2e
#
_entry.id   48f3c97d1f646fedea16c23ad27fec2e
#
_cell.length_a   1.000
_cell.length_b   1.000
_cell.length_c   1.000
_cell.angle_alpha   90.00
_cell.angle_beta   90.00
_cell.angle_gamma   90.00
#
_symmetry.space_group_name_H-M   'P 1'
#
loop_
_entity.id
_entity.type
_entity.pdbx_description
1 polymer ?
#
loop_
_entity_poly.entity_id
_entity_poly.type
_entity_poly.pdbx_seq_one_letter_code
_entity_poly.pdbx_strand_id
1 'polypeptide(L)'
;MEGNERAARRVVECSLFFRLYSGAVNPTPRQKQILDFVTRSIDRRGFAPSIQEICDHFDLASTATVHKHLKNLAARGLLNRESHRSRALEIPNRASSEAAEIPLLGRVAAGVPIEAISNPDTISVPADWLCRGETFALRVRGDSMIDAHIEDGDVVVIERKEVARDGDTVVALVDDAEATLKIYRTQADGRIRLEPRNETMKPLVFEPSRVRVQGTVVGVLRRYPRRG
;
A
#
# COMPACT_ATOMS: atom_id res chain seq x y z
N MET A 1 -6.59 11.42 33.86
CA MET A 1 -5.61 10.30 33.90
C MET A 1 -6.07 9.03 33.16
N GLU A 2 -7.28 9.00 32.61
CA GLU A 2 -7.85 7.79 31.96
C GLU A 2 -7.59 7.65 30.46
N GLY A 3 -7.00 8.64 29.81
CA GLY A 3 -6.72 8.60 28.35
C GLY A 3 -5.53 7.75 27.92
N ASN A 4 -4.59 7.47 28.81
CA ASN A 4 -3.32 6.80 28.47
C ASN A 4 -3.39 5.26 28.55
N GLU A 5 -4.35 4.71 29.29
CA GLU A 5 -4.52 3.25 29.41
C GLU A 5 -5.22 2.62 28.19
N ARG A 6 -6.09 3.36 27.50
CA ARG A 6 -6.76 2.85 26.28
C ARG A 6 -5.84 2.78 25.07
N ALA A 7 -4.88 3.68 24.95
CA ALA A 7 -3.87 3.65 23.90
C ALA A 7 -2.89 2.47 24.11
N ALA A 8 -2.48 2.21 25.35
CA ALA A 8 -1.60 1.10 25.70
C ALA A 8 -2.26 -0.27 25.46
N ARG A 9 -3.56 -0.42 25.73
CA ARG A 9 -4.30 -1.67 25.45
C ARG A 9 -4.40 -1.97 23.95
N ARG A 10 -4.60 -0.98 23.08
CA ARG A 10 -4.64 -1.17 21.62
C ARG A 10 -3.29 -1.60 21.02
N VAL A 11 -2.18 -1.08 21.54
CA VAL A 11 -0.83 -1.48 21.11
C VAL A 11 -0.51 -2.92 21.55
N VAL A 12 -1.01 -3.34 22.72
CA VAL A 12 -0.82 -4.71 23.24
C VAL A 12 -1.66 -5.72 22.44
N GLU A 13 -2.88 -5.37 22.02
CA GLU A 13 -3.71 -6.26 21.20
C GLU A 13 -3.15 -6.45 19.77
N CYS A 14 -2.59 -5.42 19.16
CA CYS A 14 -1.91 -5.53 17.87
C CYS A 14 -0.63 -6.38 17.98
N SER A 15 0.09 -6.30 19.09
CA SER A 15 1.27 -7.12 19.40
C SER A 15 0.91 -8.60 19.67
N LEU A 16 -0.27 -8.87 20.27
CA LEU A 16 -0.76 -10.23 20.49
C LEU A 16 -1.25 -10.88 19.19
N PHE A 17 -1.89 -10.12 18.30
CA PHE A 17 -2.32 -10.61 17.00
C PHE A 17 -1.12 -10.98 16.11
N PHE A 18 -0.06 -10.19 16.15
CA PHE A 18 1.21 -10.52 15.48
C PHE A 18 1.89 -11.74 16.08
N ARG A 19 1.71 -12.01 17.37
CA ARG A 19 2.29 -13.16 18.08
C ARG A 19 1.55 -14.48 17.85
N LEU A 20 0.25 -14.44 17.57
CA LEU A 20 -0.54 -15.63 17.22
C LEU A 20 -0.29 -16.12 15.78
N TYR A 21 0.13 -15.21 14.88
CA TYR A 21 0.59 -15.56 13.53
C TYR A 21 2.10 -15.85 13.45
N SER A 22 2.87 -15.59 14.51
CA SER A 22 4.32 -15.82 14.62
C SER A 22 4.69 -17.22 15.14
N GLY A 23 3.84 -18.22 14.99
CA GLY A 23 4.23 -19.62 15.15
C GLY A 23 5.18 -20.15 14.07
N ALA A 24 5.51 -19.34 13.06
CA ALA A 24 6.46 -19.68 12.00
C ALA A 24 7.88 -19.40 12.48
N VAL A 25 8.64 -20.44 12.75
CA VAL A 25 10.10 -20.39 12.94
C VAL A 25 10.72 -19.55 11.83
N ASN A 26 11.39 -18.45 12.16
CA ASN A 26 12.01 -17.53 11.22
C ASN A 26 12.91 -18.31 10.23
N PRO A 27 12.82 -18.04 8.92
CA PRO A 27 13.71 -18.68 7.95
C PRO A 27 15.17 -18.31 8.24
N THR A 28 16.08 -19.24 7.99
CA THR A 28 17.51 -18.93 8.10
C THR A 28 17.89 -17.81 7.11
N PRO A 29 18.99 -17.06 7.34
CA PRO A 29 19.42 -15.99 6.42
C PRO A 29 19.47 -16.45 4.96
N ARG A 30 19.97 -17.67 4.71
CA ARG A 30 20.04 -18.24 3.36
C ARG A 30 18.66 -18.57 2.78
N GLN A 31 17.75 -19.08 3.59
CA GLN A 31 16.36 -19.33 3.19
C GLN A 31 15.62 -18.03 2.86
N LYS A 32 15.86 -16.96 3.64
CA LYS A 32 15.31 -15.64 3.36
C LYS A 32 15.81 -15.09 2.03
N GLN A 33 17.11 -15.18 1.74
CA GLN A 33 17.69 -14.75 0.46
C GLN A 33 17.06 -15.48 -0.73
N ILE A 34 16.88 -16.82 -0.61
CA ILE A 34 16.24 -17.63 -1.66
C ILE A 34 14.77 -17.22 -1.84
N LEU A 35 14.03 -17.02 -0.76
CA LEU A 35 12.64 -16.57 -0.80
C LEU A 35 12.53 -15.20 -1.48
N ASP A 36 13.38 -14.24 -1.11
CA ASP A 36 13.42 -12.90 -1.70
C ASP A 36 13.76 -12.93 -3.19
N PHE A 37 14.64 -13.85 -3.62
CA PHE A 37 14.98 -14.03 -5.04
C PHE A 37 13.79 -14.60 -5.83
N VAL A 38 13.13 -15.64 -5.30
CA VAL A 38 11.93 -16.22 -5.90
C VAL A 38 10.83 -15.17 -6.02
N THR A 39 10.59 -14.40 -4.96
CA THR A 39 9.61 -13.31 -4.93
C THR A 39 9.87 -12.29 -6.02
N ARG A 40 11.09 -11.74 -6.08
CA ARG A 40 11.48 -10.75 -7.10
C ARG A 40 11.42 -11.30 -8.52
N SER A 41 11.68 -12.57 -8.71
CA SER A 41 11.59 -13.20 -10.05
C SER A 41 10.14 -13.28 -10.51
N ILE A 42 9.23 -13.67 -9.61
CA ILE A 42 7.80 -13.71 -9.90
C ILE A 42 7.28 -12.29 -10.18
N ASP A 43 7.73 -11.27 -9.40
CA ASP A 43 7.33 -9.87 -9.60
C ASP A 43 7.72 -9.32 -10.97
N ARG A 44 8.94 -9.65 -11.43
CA ARG A 44 9.48 -9.11 -12.68
C ARG A 44 9.05 -9.88 -13.92
N ARG A 45 8.88 -11.20 -13.82
CA ARG A 45 8.69 -12.09 -14.98
C ARG A 45 7.29 -12.71 -15.04
N GLY A 46 6.50 -12.62 -13.94
CA GLY A 46 5.20 -13.30 -13.83
C GLY A 46 5.29 -14.81 -13.53
N PHE A 47 6.49 -15.37 -13.37
CA PHE A 47 6.71 -16.79 -13.07
C PHE A 47 7.94 -17.02 -12.18
N ALA A 48 7.93 -18.15 -11.47
CA ALA A 48 9.02 -18.52 -10.58
C ALA A 48 10.30 -18.92 -11.34
N PRO A 49 11.49 -18.67 -10.75
CA PRO A 49 12.73 -19.15 -11.31
C PRO A 49 12.82 -20.67 -11.26
N SER A 50 13.56 -21.26 -12.21
CA SER A 50 13.89 -22.67 -12.18
C SER A 50 14.89 -22.97 -11.06
N ILE A 51 15.00 -24.25 -10.68
CA ILE A 51 15.97 -24.69 -9.67
C ILE A 51 17.40 -24.37 -10.12
N GLN A 52 17.67 -24.49 -11.43
CA GLN A 52 18.97 -24.17 -12.00
C GLN A 52 19.26 -22.66 -11.89
N GLU A 53 18.30 -21.79 -12.22
CA GLU A 53 18.47 -20.34 -12.06
C GLU A 53 18.73 -19.93 -10.59
N ILE A 54 18.14 -20.67 -9.63
CA ILE A 54 18.44 -20.45 -8.20
C ILE A 54 19.85 -20.93 -7.87
N CYS A 55 20.29 -22.11 -8.39
CA CYS A 55 21.66 -22.60 -8.21
C CYS A 55 22.68 -21.59 -8.71
N ASP A 56 22.50 -21.12 -9.96
CA ASP A 56 23.40 -20.21 -10.64
C ASP A 56 23.48 -18.85 -9.92
N HIS A 57 22.33 -18.33 -9.48
CA HIS A 57 22.26 -17.05 -8.78
C HIS A 57 22.96 -17.05 -7.41
N PHE A 58 22.96 -18.19 -6.72
CA PHE A 58 23.51 -18.32 -5.38
C PHE A 58 24.84 -19.11 -5.34
N ASP A 59 25.41 -19.43 -6.50
CA ASP A 59 26.63 -20.21 -6.64
C ASP A 59 26.58 -21.51 -5.82
N LEU A 60 25.50 -22.27 -5.97
CA LEU A 60 25.28 -23.52 -5.26
C LEU A 60 25.69 -24.70 -6.14
N ALA A 61 26.64 -25.49 -5.67
CA ALA A 61 27.21 -26.63 -6.41
C ALA A 61 26.18 -27.76 -6.67
N SER A 62 25.02 -27.77 -6.01
CA SER A 62 24.03 -28.86 -6.13
C SER A 62 22.60 -28.39 -6.08
N THR A 63 21.80 -28.85 -7.05
CA THR A 63 20.36 -28.69 -7.05
C THR A 63 19.68 -29.30 -5.82
N ALA A 64 20.27 -30.34 -5.22
CA ALA A 64 19.77 -30.97 -4.00
C ALA A 64 19.75 -30.01 -2.83
N THR A 65 20.72 -29.08 -2.74
CA THR A 65 20.76 -28.03 -1.71
C THR A 65 19.60 -27.06 -1.87
N VAL A 66 19.30 -26.63 -3.11
CA VAL A 66 18.12 -25.77 -3.39
C VAL A 66 16.84 -26.51 -3.04
N HIS A 67 16.71 -27.78 -3.45
CA HIS A 67 15.54 -28.59 -3.08
C HIS A 67 15.32 -28.67 -1.57
N LYS A 68 16.39 -28.83 -0.78
CA LYS A 68 16.31 -28.85 0.69
C LYS A 68 15.81 -27.51 1.25
N HIS A 69 16.33 -26.39 0.73
CA HIS A 69 15.88 -25.07 1.16
C HIS A 69 14.42 -24.81 0.80
N LEU A 70 14.00 -25.12 -0.43
CA LEU A 70 12.63 -24.98 -0.88
C LEU A 70 11.65 -25.88 -0.11
N LYS A 71 12.05 -27.14 0.19
CA LYS A 71 11.26 -28.04 1.04
C LYS A 71 11.08 -27.48 2.45
N ASN A 72 12.12 -26.91 3.04
CA ASN A 72 12.04 -26.30 4.36
C ASN A 72 11.18 -25.03 4.37
N LEU A 73 11.23 -24.22 3.31
CA LEU A 73 10.35 -23.05 3.15
C LEU A 73 8.90 -23.47 2.95
N ALA A 74 8.66 -24.54 2.18
CA ALA A 74 7.31 -25.09 1.99
C ALA A 74 6.76 -25.71 3.29
N ALA A 75 7.56 -26.44 4.05
CA ALA A 75 7.15 -26.99 5.35
C ALA A 75 6.81 -25.91 6.38
N ARG A 76 7.29 -24.69 6.18
CA ARG A 76 6.98 -23.50 7.01
C ARG A 76 5.85 -22.65 6.45
N GLY A 77 5.19 -23.10 5.37
CA GLY A 77 4.11 -22.34 4.72
C GLY A 77 4.57 -21.06 4.01
N LEU A 78 5.88 -20.88 3.78
CA LEU A 78 6.44 -19.70 3.11
C LEU A 78 6.51 -19.86 1.59
N LEU A 79 6.34 -21.10 1.08
CA LEU A 79 6.24 -21.46 -0.34
C LEU A 79 5.25 -22.60 -0.50
N ASN A 80 4.44 -22.55 -1.56
CA ASN A 80 3.71 -23.72 -2.06
C ASN A 80 4.49 -24.32 -3.22
N ARG A 81 4.56 -25.65 -3.26
CA ARG A 81 5.20 -26.40 -4.34
C ARG A 81 4.22 -27.44 -4.84
N GLU A 82 3.74 -27.29 -6.06
CA GLU A 82 3.06 -28.40 -6.74
C GLU A 82 4.05 -29.43 -7.22
N SER A 83 3.86 -30.69 -6.80
CA SER A 83 4.65 -31.83 -7.28
C SER A 83 4.26 -32.06 -8.73
N HIS A 84 5.23 -32.03 -9.65
CA HIS A 84 5.14 -32.37 -11.09
C HIS A 84 5.17 -31.22 -12.11
N ARG A 85 5.41 -29.96 -11.71
CA ARG A 85 5.66 -28.88 -12.67
C ARG A 85 6.98 -28.14 -12.35
N SER A 86 7.88 -28.00 -13.33
CA SER A 86 9.23 -27.46 -13.15
C SER A 86 9.30 -25.97 -12.78
N ARG A 87 8.19 -25.25 -12.73
CA ARG A 87 8.05 -23.83 -12.33
C ARG A 87 6.92 -23.57 -11.37
N ALA A 88 6.48 -24.59 -10.65
CA ALA A 88 5.34 -24.51 -9.73
C ALA A 88 5.78 -24.14 -8.30
N LEU A 89 6.54 -23.05 -8.17
CA LEU A 89 6.78 -22.41 -6.89
C LEU A 89 5.80 -21.25 -6.78
N GLU A 90 4.85 -21.36 -5.86
CA GLU A 90 3.91 -20.30 -5.52
C GLU A 90 4.22 -19.80 -4.11
N ILE A 91 4.14 -18.51 -3.91
CA ILE A 91 4.20 -17.94 -2.57
C ILE A 91 2.79 -18.00 -2.01
N PRO A 92 2.53 -18.78 -0.91
CA PRO A 92 1.25 -18.77 -0.24
C PRO A 92 0.92 -17.34 0.15
N ASN A 93 -0.29 -16.93 -0.04
CA ASN A 93 -0.77 -15.57 0.21
C ASN A 93 -0.56 -14.54 -0.91
N ARG A 94 -0.15 -14.98 -2.12
CA ARG A 94 -0.08 -14.07 -3.26
C ARG A 94 -1.26 -14.20 -4.23
N ALA A 95 -1.98 -15.30 -4.17
CA ALA A 95 -3.14 -15.57 -5.03
C ALA A 95 -4.49 -15.36 -4.31
N SER A 96 -4.51 -15.25 -3.00
CA SER A 96 -5.65 -14.73 -2.25
C SER A 96 -5.30 -13.30 -1.82
N SER A 97 -5.70 -12.31 -2.59
CA SER A 97 -5.86 -10.97 -2.06
C SER A 97 -6.95 -11.08 -0.98
N GLU A 98 -6.57 -11.45 0.24
CA GLU A 98 -7.46 -11.24 1.36
C GLU A 98 -7.86 -9.79 1.28
N ALA A 99 -9.14 -9.55 1.10
CA ALA A 99 -9.67 -8.22 1.10
C ALA A 99 -9.51 -7.67 2.53
N ALA A 100 -8.82 -6.55 2.64
CA ALA A 100 -8.71 -5.84 3.89
C ALA A 100 -9.79 -4.75 3.92
N GLU A 101 -10.41 -4.55 5.06
CA GLU A 101 -11.37 -3.47 5.25
C GLU A 101 -10.66 -2.22 5.78
N ILE A 102 -10.85 -1.11 5.09
CA ILE A 102 -10.35 0.20 5.51
C ILE A 102 -11.52 1.19 5.65
N PRO A 103 -11.45 2.16 6.57
CA PRO A 103 -12.50 3.14 6.75
C PRO A 103 -12.57 4.13 5.57
N LEU A 104 -13.78 4.41 5.09
CA LEU A 104 -14.09 5.48 4.16
C LEU A 104 -14.45 6.73 4.98
N LEU A 105 -13.47 7.61 5.22
CA LEU A 105 -13.57 8.71 6.17
C LEU A 105 -14.37 9.91 5.66
N GLY A 106 -14.71 9.95 4.37
CA GLY A 106 -15.49 11.06 3.84
C GLY A 106 -15.22 11.35 2.37
N ARG A 107 -15.40 12.64 2.02
CA ARG A 107 -15.19 13.14 0.66
C ARG A 107 -14.09 14.18 0.67
N VAL A 108 -13.24 14.13 -0.35
CA VAL A 108 -12.25 15.17 -0.62
C VAL A 108 -12.71 15.99 -1.83
N ALA A 109 -12.96 17.27 -1.60
CA ALA A 109 -13.27 18.24 -2.65
C ALA A 109 -12.39 19.47 -2.42
N ALA A 110 -11.97 20.12 -3.51
CA ALA A 110 -11.25 21.38 -3.38
C ALA A 110 -12.16 22.44 -2.70
N GLY A 111 -11.64 23.10 -1.67
CA GLY A 111 -12.33 24.19 -0.98
C GLY A 111 -13.33 23.76 0.11
N VAL A 112 -13.36 22.49 0.50
CA VAL A 112 -14.28 22.01 1.55
C VAL A 112 -13.50 21.19 2.59
N PRO A 113 -13.75 21.36 3.91
CA PRO A 113 -13.20 20.49 4.94
C PRO A 113 -13.55 19.02 4.69
N ILE A 114 -12.69 18.09 5.12
CA ILE A 114 -13.05 16.68 5.12
C ILE A 114 -14.22 16.53 6.11
N GLU A 115 -15.41 16.24 5.60
CA GLU A 115 -16.55 15.92 6.45
C GLU A 115 -16.24 14.65 7.25
N ALA A 116 -16.03 14.82 8.56
CA ALA A 116 -15.86 13.68 9.45
C ALA A 116 -17.21 12.94 9.56
N ILE A 117 -17.28 11.75 9.01
CA ILE A 117 -18.45 10.88 9.14
C ILE A 117 -18.39 10.23 10.53
N SER A 118 -19.41 10.43 11.34
CA SER A 118 -19.50 9.90 12.72
C SER A 118 -19.48 8.36 12.78
N ASN A 119 -19.87 7.68 11.69
CA ASN A 119 -19.75 6.23 11.47
C ASN A 119 -19.23 6.02 10.05
N PRO A 120 -17.92 5.89 9.84
CA PRO A 120 -17.38 5.69 8.51
C PRO A 120 -17.82 4.31 7.97
N ASP A 121 -18.32 4.31 6.74
CA ASP A 121 -18.46 3.07 5.97
C ASP A 121 -17.08 2.42 5.83
N THR A 122 -17.04 1.09 5.65
CA THR A 122 -15.82 0.39 5.29
C THR A 122 -15.82 0.03 3.83
N ILE A 123 -14.64 -0.03 3.22
CA ILE A 123 -14.45 -0.56 1.88
C ILE A 123 -13.40 -1.67 1.90
N SER A 124 -13.62 -2.67 1.06
CA SER A 124 -12.66 -3.75 0.87
C SER A 124 -11.62 -3.36 -0.18
N VAL A 125 -10.35 -3.49 0.16
CA VAL A 125 -9.20 -3.24 -0.71
C VAL A 125 -8.31 -4.49 -0.74
N PRO A 126 -7.48 -4.69 -1.78
CA PRO A 126 -6.45 -5.71 -1.75
C PRO A 126 -5.53 -5.53 -0.53
N ALA A 127 -5.23 -6.61 0.20
CA ALA A 127 -4.44 -6.52 1.43
C ALA A 127 -3.00 -6.01 1.19
N ASP A 128 -2.47 -6.18 -0.01
CA ASP A 128 -1.17 -5.65 -0.44
C ASP A 128 -1.15 -4.12 -0.62
N TRP A 129 -2.32 -3.47 -0.62
CA TRP A 129 -2.45 -2.00 -0.59
C TRP A 129 -2.33 -1.45 0.82
N LEU A 130 -2.39 -2.30 1.85
CA LEU A 130 -2.15 -1.87 3.22
C LEU A 130 -0.68 -1.51 3.40
N CYS A 131 -0.45 -0.25 3.75
CA CYS A 131 0.88 0.27 4.05
C CYS A 131 1.26 -0.03 5.51
N ARG A 132 2.52 0.24 5.88
CA ARG A 132 2.98 0.10 7.27
C ARG A 132 2.31 1.06 8.25
N GLY A 133 1.74 2.16 7.72
CA GLY A 133 0.98 3.15 8.47
C GLY A 133 -0.53 2.92 8.42
N GLU A 134 -1.27 3.84 9.01
CA GLU A 134 -2.73 3.85 8.92
C GLU A 134 -3.15 4.07 7.46
N THR A 135 -4.08 3.23 6.98
CA THR A 135 -4.63 3.32 5.62
C THR A 135 -6.11 3.66 5.72
N PHE A 136 -6.56 4.61 4.93
CA PHE A 136 -7.96 5.02 4.87
C PHE A 136 -8.35 5.38 3.44
N ALA A 137 -9.63 5.58 3.19
CA ALA A 137 -10.15 5.95 1.89
C ALA A 137 -10.93 7.26 1.95
N LEU A 138 -10.92 7.98 0.82
CA LEU A 138 -11.75 9.15 0.57
C LEU A 138 -12.42 9.04 -0.79
N ARG A 139 -13.64 9.54 -0.91
CA ARG A 139 -14.33 9.70 -2.19
C ARG A 139 -13.93 11.02 -2.84
N VAL A 140 -13.45 10.96 -4.06
CA VAL A 140 -13.08 12.13 -4.86
C VAL A 140 -14.31 12.88 -5.31
N ARG A 141 -14.24 14.20 -5.29
CA ARG A 141 -15.24 15.10 -5.84
C ARG A 141 -14.55 16.15 -6.71
N GLY A 142 -15.09 16.30 -7.93
CA GLY A 142 -14.56 17.23 -8.93
C GLY A 142 -13.53 16.57 -9.85
N ASP A 143 -12.97 17.38 -10.73
CA ASP A 143 -12.20 16.96 -11.90
C ASP A 143 -10.73 17.44 -11.88
N SER A 144 -10.25 17.92 -10.73
CA SER A 144 -8.91 18.51 -10.62
C SER A 144 -7.75 17.56 -10.91
N MET A 145 -8.03 16.25 -10.98
CA MET A 145 -7.03 15.18 -11.21
C MET A 145 -7.40 14.29 -12.40
N ILE A 146 -8.24 14.79 -13.34
CA ILE A 146 -8.76 14.03 -14.46
C ILE A 146 -7.65 13.54 -15.40
N ASP A 147 -6.62 14.35 -15.65
CA ASP A 147 -5.48 13.99 -16.50
C ASP A 147 -4.51 12.99 -15.81
N ALA A 148 -4.72 12.73 -14.54
CA ALA A 148 -4.11 11.62 -13.80
C ALA A 148 -5.06 10.42 -13.69
N HIS A 149 -6.15 10.39 -14.47
CA HIS A 149 -7.17 9.35 -14.48
C HIS A 149 -7.89 9.15 -13.13
N ILE A 150 -7.94 10.19 -12.30
CA ILE A 150 -8.74 10.22 -11.08
C ILE A 150 -9.94 11.13 -11.34
N GLU A 151 -11.15 10.54 -11.34
CA GLU A 151 -12.39 11.18 -11.73
C GLU A 151 -13.33 11.40 -10.55
N ASP A 152 -14.33 12.24 -10.76
CA ASP A 152 -15.41 12.43 -9.78
C ASP A 152 -16.10 11.11 -9.43
N GLY A 153 -16.28 10.86 -8.13
CA GLY A 153 -16.88 9.62 -7.61
C GLY A 153 -15.90 8.47 -7.36
N ASP A 154 -14.65 8.56 -7.82
CA ASP A 154 -13.63 7.57 -7.49
C ASP A 154 -13.39 7.51 -5.98
N VAL A 155 -12.86 6.38 -5.52
CA VAL A 155 -12.38 6.21 -4.17
C VAL A 155 -10.86 6.10 -4.20
N VAL A 156 -10.18 7.02 -3.54
CA VAL A 156 -8.72 6.99 -3.38
C VAL A 156 -8.36 6.33 -2.06
N VAL A 157 -7.41 5.41 -2.12
CA VAL A 157 -6.81 4.76 -0.94
C VAL A 157 -5.55 5.52 -0.57
N ILE A 158 -5.44 5.87 0.71
CA ILE A 158 -4.45 6.83 1.20
C ILE A 158 -3.67 6.19 2.35
N GLU A 159 -2.35 6.23 2.27
CA GLU A 159 -1.47 5.98 3.39
C GLU A 159 -1.30 7.29 4.19
N ARG A 160 -1.64 7.26 5.48
CA ARG A 160 -1.45 8.42 6.36
C ARG A 160 0.02 8.75 6.51
N LYS A 161 0.41 9.94 6.07
CA LYS A 161 1.77 10.49 6.16
C LYS A 161 1.71 12.00 6.28
N GLU A 162 2.59 12.56 7.09
CA GLU A 162 2.73 14.02 7.23
C GLU A 162 3.77 14.60 6.25
N VAL A 163 4.59 13.73 5.65
CA VAL A 163 5.65 14.12 4.72
C VAL A 163 5.41 13.49 3.36
N ALA A 164 5.46 14.30 2.32
CA ALA A 164 5.37 13.88 0.93
C ALA A 164 6.67 14.14 0.18
N ARG A 165 6.88 13.41 -0.90
CA ARG A 165 7.98 13.61 -1.85
C ARG A 165 7.49 14.35 -3.08
N ASP A 166 8.39 15.01 -3.78
CA ASP A 166 8.10 15.62 -5.09
C ASP A 166 7.51 14.57 -6.04
N GLY A 167 6.33 14.88 -6.55
CA GLY A 167 5.60 14.00 -7.48
C GLY A 167 4.55 13.11 -6.82
N ASP A 168 4.51 13.02 -5.51
CA ASP A 168 3.46 12.28 -4.83
C ASP A 168 2.08 12.90 -5.08
N THR A 169 1.08 12.06 -5.29
CA THR A 169 -0.32 12.47 -5.23
C THR A 169 -0.75 12.49 -3.77
N VAL A 170 -1.11 13.67 -3.27
CA VAL A 170 -1.38 13.87 -1.84
C VAL A 170 -2.80 14.36 -1.59
N VAL A 171 -3.33 13.99 -0.42
CA VAL A 171 -4.40 14.74 0.22
C VAL A 171 -3.75 15.71 1.19
N ALA A 172 -3.99 17.00 1.01
CA ALA A 172 -3.47 18.05 1.85
C ALA A 172 -4.60 18.95 2.36
N LEU A 173 -4.43 19.46 3.59
CA LEU A 173 -5.22 20.55 4.13
C LEU A 173 -4.49 21.86 3.87
N VAL A 174 -5.19 22.83 3.33
CA VAL A 174 -4.73 24.20 3.17
C VAL A 174 -5.40 25.05 4.26
N ASP A 175 -4.62 25.84 4.99
CA ASP A 175 -5.06 26.69 6.10
C ASP A 175 -5.89 25.94 7.16
N ASP A 176 -5.60 24.66 7.36
CA ASP A 176 -6.33 23.75 8.26
C ASP A 176 -7.84 23.63 7.99
N ALA A 177 -8.32 24.12 6.86
CA ALA A 177 -9.73 24.20 6.51
C ALA A 177 -10.08 23.42 5.25
N GLU A 178 -9.31 23.57 4.18
CA GLU A 178 -9.66 23.06 2.86
C GLU A 178 -8.86 21.82 2.50
N ALA A 179 -9.55 20.68 2.36
CA ALA A 179 -8.93 19.45 1.84
C ALA A 179 -8.82 19.50 0.32
N THR A 180 -7.71 19.06 -0.22
CA THR A 180 -7.50 18.99 -1.67
C THR A 180 -6.65 17.78 -2.08
N LEU A 181 -6.93 17.25 -3.28
CA LEU A 181 -6.15 16.20 -3.92
C LEU A 181 -5.35 16.80 -5.06
N LYS A 182 -4.00 16.76 -4.97
CA LYS A 182 -3.08 17.38 -5.92
C LYS A 182 -1.76 16.62 -6.00
N ILE A 183 -0.96 16.92 -7.03
CA ILE A 183 0.44 16.53 -7.03
C ILE A 183 1.22 17.52 -6.15
N TYR A 184 2.01 16.98 -5.26
CA TYR A 184 2.89 17.74 -4.36
C TYR A 184 4.22 18.06 -5.05
N ARG A 185 4.67 19.30 -4.93
CA ARG A 185 6.01 19.77 -5.39
C ARG A 185 6.58 20.74 -4.40
N THR A 186 7.89 20.63 -4.14
CA THR A 186 8.65 21.64 -3.41
C THR A 186 9.37 22.54 -4.41
N GLN A 187 9.20 23.86 -4.30
CA GLN A 187 9.89 24.83 -5.14
C GLN A 187 11.29 25.13 -4.58
N ALA A 188 12.15 25.70 -5.43
CA ALA A 188 13.53 26.06 -5.04
C ALA A 188 13.59 27.09 -3.90
N ASP A 189 12.55 27.92 -3.74
CA ASP A 189 12.40 28.88 -2.67
C ASP A 189 11.77 28.31 -1.38
N GLY A 190 11.53 26.99 -1.35
CA GLY A 190 10.98 26.28 -0.22
C GLY A 190 9.45 26.28 -0.16
N ARG A 191 8.76 27.00 -1.03
CA ARG A 191 7.30 27.00 -1.09
C ARG A 191 6.75 25.66 -1.62
N ILE A 192 5.53 25.34 -1.20
CA ILE A 192 4.81 24.14 -1.66
C ILE A 192 3.92 24.53 -2.83
N ARG A 193 4.07 23.81 -3.92
CA ARG A 193 3.21 23.90 -5.10
C ARG A 193 2.32 22.67 -5.17
N LEU A 194 1.00 22.88 -5.14
CA LEU A 194 -0.01 21.87 -5.31
C LEU A 194 -0.53 21.94 -6.76
N GLU A 195 -0.15 20.95 -7.57
CA GLU A 195 -0.46 20.92 -9.00
C GLU A 195 -1.72 20.09 -9.25
N PRO A 196 -2.76 20.67 -9.87
CA PRO A 196 -3.84 19.88 -10.44
C PRO A 196 -3.32 19.06 -11.62
N ARG A 197 -3.96 17.96 -11.91
CA ARG A 197 -3.86 17.23 -13.16
C ARG A 197 -5.15 17.48 -13.97
N ASN A 198 -5.28 18.72 -14.41
CA ASN A 198 -6.36 19.21 -15.26
C ASN A 198 -5.83 20.45 -15.99
N GLU A 199 -5.75 20.41 -17.31
CA GLU A 199 -5.18 21.47 -18.15
C GLU A 199 -5.90 22.82 -17.98
N THR A 200 -7.17 22.82 -17.54
CA THR A 200 -7.95 24.04 -17.33
C THR A 200 -7.68 24.70 -15.98
N MET A 201 -6.98 24.04 -15.07
CA MET A 201 -6.72 24.50 -13.70
C MET A 201 -5.29 24.96 -13.51
N LYS A 202 -5.07 26.02 -12.73
CA LYS A 202 -3.74 26.52 -12.42
C LYS A 202 -3.21 25.88 -11.13
N PRO A 203 -1.89 25.64 -11.04
CA PRO A 203 -1.24 25.24 -9.79
C PRO A 203 -1.41 26.33 -8.71
N LEU A 204 -1.53 25.88 -7.47
CA LEU A 204 -1.59 26.72 -6.29
C LEU A 204 -0.24 26.67 -5.56
N VAL A 205 0.26 27.83 -5.10
CA VAL A 205 1.55 27.93 -4.39
C VAL A 205 1.27 28.51 -3.01
N PHE A 206 1.82 27.87 -1.98
CA PHE A 206 1.62 28.24 -0.59
C PHE A 206 2.93 28.24 0.19
N GLU A 207 2.98 29.00 1.27
CA GLU A 207 4.02 28.84 2.30
C GLU A 207 3.85 27.47 2.98
N PRO A 208 4.96 26.80 3.39
CA PRO A 208 4.89 25.47 4.02
C PRO A 208 3.99 25.40 5.24
N SER A 209 3.90 26.46 6.03
CA SER A 209 3.04 26.56 7.22
C SER A 209 1.55 26.49 6.93
N ARG A 210 1.14 26.75 5.69
CA ARG A 210 -0.25 26.74 5.25
C ARG A 210 -0.72 25.38 4.70
N VAL A 211 0.20 24.44 4.48
CA VAL A 211 -0.09 23.14 3.87
C VAL A 211 0.25 22.03 4.82
N ARG A 212 -0.75 21.24 5.20
CA ARG A 212 -0.56 20.03 6.00
C ARG A 212 -0.94 18.79 5.21
N VAL A 213 0.06 17.97 4.89
CA VAL A 213 -0.16 16.70 4.21
C VAL A 213 -0.90 15.75 5.16
N GLN A 214 -1.99 15.14 4.69
CA GLN A 214 -2.78 14.15 5.42
C GLN A 214 -2.40 12.72 5.02
N GLY A 215 -1.84 12.55 3.83
CA GLY A 215 -1.38 11.28 3.32
C GLY A 215 -1.13 11.29 1.82
N THR A 216 -0.56 10.18 1.35
CA THR A 216 -0.26 9.94 -0.07
C THR A 216 -1.19 8.87 -0.64
N VAL A 217 -1.62 9.06 -1.88
CA VAL A 217 -2.47 8.10 -2.60
C VAL A 217 -1.63 6.88 -2.98
N VAL A 218 -2.12 5.70 -2.62
CA VAL A 218 -1.51 4.40 -2.93
C VAL A 218 -2.34 3.59 -3.93
N GLY A 219 -3.60 3.95 -4.13
CA GLY A 219 -4.48 3.28 -5.09
C GLY A 219 -5.75 4.06 -5.38
N VAL A 220 -6.40 3.70 -6.47
CA VAL A 220 -7.69 4.27 -6.90
C VAL A 220 -8.64 3.14 -7.22
N LEU A 221 -9.87 3.22 -6.71
CA LEU A 221 -10.95 2.28 -6.98
C LEU A 221 -12.07 3.01 -7.72
N ARG A 222 -12.48 2.47 -8.87
CA ARG A 222 -13.64 2.94 -9.64
C ARG A 222 -14.65 1.83 -9.81
N ARG A 223 -15.88 2.12 -9.48
CA ARG A 223 -16.99 1.19 -9.67
C ARG A 223 -17.82 1.62 -10.87
N TYR A 224 -17.92 0.74 -11.86
CA TYR A 224 -18.83 0.94 -12.98
C TYR A 224 -20.21 0.38 -12.65
N PRO A 225 -21.31 1.12 -12.97
CA PRO A 225 -22.65 0.57 -12.79
C PRO A 225 -22.84 -0.65 -13.69
N ARG A 226 -23.40 -1.72 -13.15
CA ARG A 226 -23.82 -2.86 -13.99
C ARG A 226 -24.94 -2.35 -14.90
N ARG A 227 -24.78 -2.52 -16.20
CA ARG A 227 -25.89 -2.37 -17.12
C ARG A 227 -26.84 -3.55 -16.82
N GLY A 228 -28.06 -3.24 -16.34
CA GLY A 228 -29.14 -4.18 -16.18
C GLY A 228 -29.67 -4.63 -17.55
#